data_ebaf22a43fa504a4aefa52009fe24070
#
_entry.id   ebaf22a43fa504a4aefa52009fe24070
#
_cell.length_a   1.000
_cell.length_b   1.000
_cell.length_c   1.000
_cell.angle_alpha   90.00
_cell.angle_beta   90.00
_cell.angle_gamma   90.00
#
_symmetry.space_group_name_H-M   'P 1'
#
loop_
_entity.id
_entity.type
_entity.pdbx_description
1 polymer ?
#
loop_
_entity_poly.entity_id
_entity_poly.type
_entity_poly.pdbx_seq_one_letter_code
_entity_poly.pdbx_strand_id
1 'polypeptide(L)'
;MKQSTITIDVMLDVNRVPEQINWQATESSADKTRKAKAVMLSFWDGADKAALRMDLWTKDMMVDEMADFYFQTMMTMADSFNRATHQEELVNDMKKFAQDFYKRFQEKQLQENKAK
;
A
#
# COMPACT_ATOMS: atom_id res chain seq x y z
N MET A 1 0.71 -21.71 22.45
CA MET A 1 0.81 -20.42 21.74
C MET A 1 0.05 -20.52 20.42
N LYS A 2 -0.85 -19.57 20.16
CA LYS A 2 -1.57 -19.52 18.89
C LYS A 2 -0.71 -18.80 17.84
N GLN A 3 -0.87 -19.20 16.60
CA GLN A 3 -0.12 -18.64 15.48
C GLN A 3 -1.08 -18.16 14.41
N SER A 4 -0.88 -16.95 13.92
CA SER A 4 -1.55 -16.44 12.73
C SER A 4 -0.58 -16.45 11.57
N THR A 5 -1.08 -16.79 10.38
CA THR A 5 -0.26 -16.87 9.20
C THR A 5 -0.83 -15.97 8.12
N ILE A 6 0.03 -15.14 7.52
CA ILE A 6 -0.30 -14.34 6.35
C ILE A 6 0.47 -14.94 5.18
N THR A 7 -0.26 -15.29 4.12
CA THR A 7 0.34 -15.89 2.93
C THR A 7 0.11 -14.95 1.74
N ILE A 8 1.17 -14.70 0.99
CA ILE A 8 1.11 -13.87 -0.22
C ILE A 8 1.80 -14.64 -1.33
N ASP A 9 1.05 -14.96 -2.38
CA ASP A 9 1.56 -15.68 -3.55
C ASP A 9 1.59 -14.72 -4.74
N VAL A 10 2.74 -14.59 -5.37
CA VAL A 10 2.91 -13.71 -6.52
C VAL A 10 3.17 -14.60 -7.73
N MET A 11 2.23 -14.61 -8.69
CA MET A 11 2.38 -15.33 -9.95
C MET A 11 3.10 -14.44 -10.94
N LEU A 12 4.19 -14.95 -11.50
CA LEU A 12 5.01 -14.20 -12.44
C LEU A 12 4.79 -14.71 -13.86
N ASP A 13 4.90 -13.82 -14.83
CA ASP A 13 4.88 -14.21 -16.24
C ASP A 13 6.27 -14.71 -16.67
N VAL A 14 6.42 -15.00 -17.96
CA VAL A 14 7.69 -15.55 -18.51
C VAL A 14 8.86 -14.57 -18.32
N ASN A 15 8.57 -13.27 -18.20
CA ASN A 15 9.56 -12.23 -17.99
C ASN A 15 9.75 -11.89 -16.50
N ARG A 16 9.15 -12.70 -15.62
CA ARG A 16 9.21 -12.51 -14.16
C ARG A 16 8.52 -11.22 -13.70
N VAL A 17 7.53 -10.75 -14.44
CA VAL A 17 6.70 -9.59 -14.07
C VAL A 17 5.44 -10.12 -13.37
N PRO A 18 5.02 -9.53 -12.25
CA PRO A 18 3.82 -9.99 -11.54
C PRO A 18 2.56 -9.90 -12.40
N GLU A 19 1.85 -11.00 -12.54
CA GLU A 19 0.56 -11.07 -13.23
C GLU A 19 -0.61 -11.10 -12.26
N GLN A 20 -0.42 -11.75 -11.11
CA GLN A 20 -1.48 -11.97 -10.16
C GLN A 20 -0.89 -12.06 -8.75
N ILE A 21 -1.56 -11.44 -7.80
CA ILE A 21 -1.18 -11.52 -6.38
C ILE A 21 -2.39 -12.08 -5.63
N ASN A 22 -2.18 -13.21 -4.95
CA ASN A 22 -3.21 -13.83 -4.11
C ASN A 22 -2.74 -13.79 -2.67
N TRP A 23 -3.67 -13.49 -1.76
CA TRP A 23 -3.29 -13.42 -0.35
C TRP A 23 -4.41 -13.91 0.54
N GLN A 24 -4.02 -14.34 1.74
CA GLN A 24 -4.97 -14.72 2.78
C GLN A 24 -4.30 -14.57 4.14
N ALA A 25 -5.13 -14.44 5.16
CA ALA A 25 -4.66 -14.35 6.54
C ALA A 25 -5.59 -15.15 7.41
N THR A 26 -5.04 -16.01 8.27
CA THR A 26 -5.85 -16.83 9.18
C THR A 26 -6.52 -15.95 10.23
N GLU A 27 -7.69 -16.38 10.71
CA GLU A 27 -8.45 -15.68 11.76
C GLU A 27 -8.78 -14.23 11.42
N SER A 28 -9.06 -13.93 10.14
CA SER A 28 -9.41 -12.59 9.68
C SER A 28 -10.51 -12.68 8.63
N SER A 29 -10.96 -11.52 8.14
CA SER A 29 -11.92 -11.45 7.04
C SER A 29 -11.32 -12.02 5.74
N ALA A 30 -10.01 -12.19 5.67
CA ALA A 30 -9.30 -12.78 4.53
C ALA A 30 -8.89 -14.22 4.81
N ASP A 31 -9.75 -15.00 5.49
CA ASP A 31 -9.52 -16.43 5.73
C ASP A 31 -9.62 -17.25 4.43
N LYS A 32 -10.21 -16.67 3.38
CA LYS A 32 -10.22 -17.22 2.03
C LYS A 32 -9.29 -16.40 1.16
N THR A 33 -8.75 -17.03 0.11
CA THR A 33 -7.84 -16.36 -0.82
C THR A 33 -8.52 -15.18 -1.50
N ARG A 34 -7.84 -14.04 -1.50
CA ARG A 34 -8.29 -12.82 -2.16
C ARG A 34 -7.25 -12.39 -3.18
N LYS A 35 -7.69 -11.65 -4.20
CA LYS A 35 -6.80 -11.11 -5.23
C LYS A 35 -6.47 -9.65 -4.92
N ALA A 36 -5.23 -9.27 -5.22
CA ALA A 36 -4.77 -7.89 -5.10
C ALA A 36 -4.01 -7.51 -6.37
N LYS A 37 -4.04 -6.24 -6.72
CA LYS A 37 -3.25 -5.72 -7.84
C LYS A 37 -1.90 -5.19 -7.38
N ALA A 38 -1.76 -4.89 -6.09
CA ALA A 38 -0.53 -4.37 -5.52
C ALA A 38 -0.44 -4.74 -4.06
N VAL A 39 0.77 -4.77 -3.54
CA VAL A 39 1.03 -5.02 -2.12
C VAL A 39 2.23 -4.21 -1.68
N MET A 40 2.13 -3.65 -0.47
CA MET A 40 3.23 -2.99 0.22
C MET A 40 3.47 -3.71 1.53
N LEU A 41 4.68 -4.21 1.72
CA LEU A 41 5.10 -4.84 2.97
C LEU A 41 6.25 -4.06 3.56
N SER A 42 6.18 -3.81 4.86
CA SER A 42 7.26 -3.14 5.57
C SER A 42 7.46 -3.83 6.91
N PHE A 43 8.68 -4.19 7.19
CA PHE A 43 9.04 -4.85 8.44
C PHE A 43 10.09 -3.99 9.15
N TRP A 44 9.97 -3.86 10.46
CA TRP A 44 10.98 -3.19 11.26
C TRP A 44 11.94 -4.22 11.83
N ASP A 45 13.19 -4.14 11.40
CA ASP A 45 14.25 -4.98 11.96
C ASP A 45 14.81 -4.26 13.20
N GLY A 46 14.52 -4.82 14.38
CA GLY A 46 14.91 -4.20 15.64
C GLY A 46 16.40 -4.24 15.89
N ALA A 47 17.12 -5.20 15.29
CA ALA A 47 18.57 -5.31 15.47
C ALA A 47 19.30 -4.28 14.63
N ASP A 48 18.95 -4.17 13.36
CA ASP A 48 19.61 -3.22 12.43
C ASP A 48 18.96 -1.83 12.45
N LYS A 49 17.83 -1.67 13.14
CA LYS A 49 17.05 -0.43 13.19
C LYS A 49 16.76 0.09 11.80
N ALA A 50 16.26 -0.79 10.96
CA ALA A 50 15.96 -0.49 9.56
C ALA A 50 14.59 -1.02 9.17
N ALA A 51 13.93 -0.30 8.28
CA ALA A 51 12.70 -0.76 7.66
C ALA A 51 13.06 -1.54 6.39
N LEU A 52 12.60 -2.79 6.31
CA LEU A 52 12.77 -3.63 5.13
C LEU A 52 11.45 -3.67 4.40
N ARG A 53 11.46 -3.27 3.14
CA ARG A 53 10.24 -3.12 2.36
C ARG A 53 10.26 -3.96 1.09
N MET A 54 9.07 -4.39 0.70
CA MET A 54 8.85 -5.03 -0.58
C MET A 54 7.56 -4.44 -1.15
N ASP A 55 7.66 -3.78 -2.29
CA ASP A 55 6.51 -3.20 -2.97
C ASP A 55 6.38 -3.86 -4.33
N LEU A 56 5.22 -4.47 -4.61
CA LEU A 56 4.96 -5.19 -5.84
C LEU A 56 3.62 -4.76 -6.42
N TRP A 57 3.52 -4.78 -7.74
CA TRP A 57 2.24 -4.53 -8.42
C TRP A 57 2.15 -5.36 -9.68
N THR A 58 0.92 -5.71 -10.06
CA THR A 58 0.68 -6.47 -11.28
C THR A 58 0.76 -5.55 -12.49
N LYS A 59 1.04 -6.13 -13.65
CA LYS A 59 1.21 -5.36 -14.88
C LYS A 59 -0.06 -4.65 -15.36
N ASP A 60 -1.24 -5.02 -14.85
CA ASP A 60 -2.49 -4.35 -15.17
C ASP A 60 -2.84 -3.21 -14.21
N MET A 61 -1.97 -2.92 -13.24
CA MET A 61 -2.16 -1.80 -12.31
C MET A 61 -2.00 -0.47 -13.05
N MET A 62 -3.02 0.36 -13.00
CA MET A 62 -3.02 1.66 -13.69
C MET A 62 -2.40 2.74 -12.82
N VAL A 63 -1.91 3.80 -13.44
CA VAL A 63 -1.25 4.91 -12.73
C VAL A 63 -2.20 5.59 -11.75
N ASP A 64 -3.45 5.79 -12.14
CA ASP A 64 -4.46 6.40 -11.27
C ASP A 64 -4.80 5.49 -10.09
N GLU A 65 -4.84 4.17 -10.32
CA GLU A 65 -5.03 3.21 -9.22
C GLU A 65 -3.84 3.25 -8.25
N MET A 66 -2.62 3.40 -8.78
CA MET A 66 -1.43 3.48 -7.95
C MET A 66 -1.46 4.72 -7.05
N ALA A 67 -1.90 5.86 -7.59
CA ALA A 67 -2.05 7.09 -6.80
C ALA A 67 -3.11 6.92 -5.70
N ASP A 68 -4.23 6.28 -6.02
CA ASP A 68 -5.26 5.95 -5.04
C ASP A 68 -4.72 5.05 -3.93
N PHE A 69 -3.96 4.03 -4.31
CA PHE A 69 -3.37 3.10 -3.35
C PHE A 69 -2.42 3.82 -2.41
N TYR A 70 -1.55 4.68 -2.95
CA TYR A 70 -0.63 5.47 -2.12
C TYR A 70 -1.37 6.42 -1.20
N PHE A 71 -2.40 7.11 -1.72
CA PHE A 71 -3.20 8.03 -0.91
C PHE A 71 -3.87 7.31 0.26
N GLN A 72 -4.57 6.22 -0.03
CA GLN A 72 -5.27 5.47 1.02
C GLN A 72 -4.28 4.87 2.02
N THR A 73 -3.13 4.40 1.55
CA THR A 73 -2.10 3.85 2.41
C THR A 73 -1.56 4.92 3.36
N MET A 74 -1.27 6.12 2.85
CA MET A 74 -0.79 7.22 3.69
C MET A 74 -1.83 7.62 4.74
N MET A 75 -3.12 7.67 4.36
CA MET A 75 -4.18 8.01 5.31
C MET A 75 -4.30 6.97 6.42
N THR A 76 -4.26 5.69 6.07
CA THR A 76 -4.37 4.62 7.07
C THR A 76 -3.07 4.45 7.87
N MET A 77 -1.92 4.77 7.28
CA MET A 77 -0.65 4.84 8.04
C MET A 77 -0.74 5.90 9.14
N ALA A 78 -1.34 7.04 8.82
CA ALA A 78 -1.54 8.10 9.82
C ALA A 78 -2.42 7.59 10.98
N ASP A 79 -3.47 6.84 10.66
CA ASP A 79 -4.33 6.24 11.69
C ASP A 79 -3.56 5.24 12.56
N SER A 80 -2.71 4.42 11.95
CA SER A 80 -1.86 3.47 12.69
C SER A 80 -0.90 4.21 13.63
N PHE A 81 -0.27 5.26 13.12
CA PHE A 81 0.65 6.07 13.91
C PHE A 81 -0.06 6.71 15.09
N ASN A 82 -1.31 7.17 14.87
CA ASN A 82 -2.11 7.74 15.96
C ASN A 82 -2.40 6.71 17.05
N ARG A 83 -2.78 5.49 16.65
CA ARG A 83 -3.03 4.42 17.64
C ARG A 83 -1.78 4.09 18.44
N ALA A 84 -0.62 4.15 17.80
CA ALA A 84 0.65 3.80 18.45
C ALA A 84 1.22 4.90 19.34
N THR A 85 1.03 6.18 18.96
CA THR A 85 1.77 7.28 19.60
C THR A 85 0.88 8.38 20.15
N HIS A 86 -0.36 8.51 19.69
CA HIS A 86 -1.28 9.60 20.07
C HIS A 86 -0.70 11.01 19.80
N GLN A 87 0.10 11.14 18.75
CA GLN A 87 0.69 12.41 18.31
C GLN A 87 -0.22 13.09 17.28
N GLU A 88 -1.30 13.70 17.75
CA GLU A 88 -2.37 14.21 16.88
C GLU A 88 -1.89 15.24 15.85
N GLU A 89 -0.99 16.14 16.23
CA GLU A 89 -0.46 17.13 15.30
C GLU A 89 0.27 16.48 14.13
N LEU A 90 1.12 15.49 14.42
CA LEU A 90 1.87 14.78 13.40
C LEU A 90 0.94 13.98 12.50
N VAL A 91 -0.10 13.37 13.09
CA VAL A 91 -1.11 12.62 12.34
C VAL A 91 -1.84 13.55 11.37
N ASN A 92 -2.22 14.73 11.83
CA ASN A 92 -2.89 15.72 10.98
C ASN A 92 -1.98 16.19 9.86
N ASP A 93 -0.68 16.36 10.11
CA ASP A 93 0.30 16.73 9.08
C ASP A 93 0.43 15.62 8.03
N MET A 94 0.46 14.36 8.45
CA MET A 94 0.50 13.24 7.51
C MET A 94 -0.73 13.20 6.62
N LYS A 95 -1.91 13.38 7.20
CA LYS A 95 -3.17 13.36 6.44
C LYS A 95 -3.26 14.53 5.49
N LYS A 96 -2.82 15.71 5.92
CA LYS A 96 -2.81 16.87 5.05
C LYS A 96 -1.88 16.66 3.85
N PHE A 97 -0.69 16.09 4.09
CA PHE A 97 0.23 15.78 3.02
C PHE A 97 -0.41 14.79 2.02
N ALA A 98 -1.05 13.76 2.52
CA ALA A 98 -1.70 12.77 1.66
C ALA A 98 -2.80 13.40 0.80
N GLN A 99 -3.62 14.28 1.38
CA GLN A 99 -4.68 14.97 0.66
C GLN A 99 -4.12 15.91 -0.39
N ASP A 100 -3.06 16.67 -0.08
CA ASP A 100 -2.41 17.58 -1.01
C ASP A 100 -1.73 16.79 -2.15
N PHE A 101 -1.12 15.66 -1.82
CA PHE A 101 -0.51 14.76 -2.80
C PHE A 101 -1.55 14.29 -3.82
N TYR A 102 -2.70 13.82 -3.34
CA TYR A 102 -3.73 13.29 -4.22
C TYR A 102 -4.33 14.39 -5.11
N LYS A 103 -4.59 15.55 -4.53
CA LYS A 103 -5.10 16.70 -5.27
C LYS A 103 -4.15 17.12 -6.37
N ARG A 104 -2.85 17.21 -6.08
CA ARG A 104 -1.82 17.58 -7.06
C ARG A 104 -1.70 16.52 -8.16
N PHE A 105 -1.85 15.25 -7.81
CA PHE A 105 -1.84 14.18 -8.80
C PHE A 105 -3.01 14.36 -9.77
N GLN A 106 -4.21 14.61 -9.25
CA GLN A 106 -5.40 14.83 -10.09
C GLN A 106 -5.20 16.02 -11.03
N GLU A 107 -4.64 17.11 -10.53
CA GLU A 107 -4.37 18.31 -11.33
C GLU A 107 -3.39 17.99 -12.46
N LYS A 108 -2.34 17.23 -12.17
CA LYS A 108 -1.35 16.84 -13.19
C LYS A 108 -1.97 15.95 -14.26
N GLN A 109 -2.85 15.04 -13.87
CA GLN A 109 -3.55 14.18 -14.84
C GLN A 109 -4.44 14.99 -15.76
N LEU A 110 -5.14 15.98 -15.23
CA LEU A 110 -5.97 16.87 -16.05
C LEU A 110 -5.13 17.66 -17.06
N GLN A 111 -3.97 18.13 -16.64
CA GLN A 111 -3.05 18.85 -17.54
C GLN A 111 -2.52 17.94 -18.64
N GLU A 112 -2.13 16.71 -18.30
CA GLU A 112 -1.65 15.73 -19.28
C GLU A 112 -2.74 15.37 -20.28
N ASN A 113 -3.97 15.20 -19.82
CA ASN A 113 -5.10 14.88 -20.69
C ASN A 113 -5.43 16.05 -21.63
N LYS A 114 -5.26 17.29 -21.17
CA LYS A 114 -5.48 18.47 -22.01
C LYS A 114 -4.39 18.64 -23.07
N ALA A 115 -3.17 18.17 -22.77
CA ALA A 115 -2.04 18.27 -23.68
C ALA A 115 -2.13 17.27 -24.85
N LYS A 116 -2.98 16.28 -24.72
CA LYS A 116 -3.23 15.30 -25.79
C LYS A 116 -4.35 15.80 -26.72
#